data_70bdf38c052028a79998b5c128ed12f7
#
_entry.id   70bdf38c052028a79998b5c128ed12f7
#
_cell.length_a   1.000
_cell.length_b   1.000
_cell.length_c   1.000
_cell.angle_alpha   90.00
_cell.angle_beta   90.00
_cell.angle_gamma   90.00
#
_symmetry.space_group_name_H-M   'P 1'
#
loop_
_entity.id
_entity.type
_entity.pdbx_description
1 polymer ?
#
loop_
_entity_poly.entity_id
_entity_poly.type
_entity_poly.pdbx_seq_one_letter_code
_entity_poly.pdbx_strand_id
1 'polypeptide(L)'
;WKKVSESDISRLYNTYGYYFGEVRVSTQDENEIFVLGVPLLVSRDGGKNFSRTDSIGDPHSDHQSMWINPKDSKHILLGNDGGLYRSYGGGSRWDHMNTQMPISQFYSVMVDQATPYNIYGGMQDNGVWFGKSTNKPEDAWDPLFGGDGMVVAVDTRNNEIVYTGSQFGSYFRINKENGERKRITPGHDIGNAPNRWNWRTPAELSYHNQDIVYMGSQYVYQSLDQGNTWTTISPDLTKNKKSGNVPFATLSVVEESPLEFGTLYGGSDDGNVWITRNGGANWTNLNAGLPQDRWVSSISPSKFQEGLVYITLNGYRYDEFTTMVYKSVDYGKTWTAIKGNLPDESVNILIEDHTNPAILYLGTDHGLYVTMDGGNHWNLFQGEIPNVAIYDMVIQKRENHLIVGSHGRSVYVVDLKQIQDLAKPTQLVMEK
;
A
#
# COMPACT_ATOMS: atom_id res chain seq x y z
N TRP A 1 -14.94 15.92 39.40
CA TRP A 1 -15.17 14.73 38.56
C TRP A 1 -15.36 13.50 39.50
N LYS A 2 -16.35 12.68 39.14
CA LYS A 2 -16.62 11.41 39.82
C LYS A 2 -16.67 10.31 38.77
N LYS A 3 -15.95 9.19 39.01
CA LYS A 3 -16.08 8.00 38.15
C LYS A 3 -17.48 7.42 38.38
N VAL A 4 -18.25 7.22 37.29
CA VAL A 4 -19.61 6.68 37.31
C VAL A 4 -19.63 5.21 36.94
N SER A 5 -18.73 4.77 36.02
CA SER A 5 -18.72 3.41 35.51
C SER A 5 -18.30 2.38 36.59
N GLU A 6 -19.12 1.35 36.72
CA GLU A 6 -18.85 0.13 37.49
C GLU A 6 -18.25 -0.96 36.59
N SER A 7 -18.48 -0.90 35.27
CA SER A 7 -17.93 -1.82 34.31
C SER A 7 -16.44 -1.59 34.07
N ASP A 8 -15.71 -2.66 33.77
CA ASP A 8 -14.35 -2.58 33.28
C ASP A 8 -14.37 -2.17 31.80
N ILE A 9 -13.89 -0.98 31.49
CA ILE A 9 -13.70 -0.43 30.14
C ILE A 9 -12.22 -0.22 29.79
N SER A 10 -11.31 -0.89 30.52
CA SER A 10 -9.86 -0.71 30.36
C SER A 10 -9.35 -1.09 28.98
N ARG A 11 -10.07 -1.96 28.24
CA ARG A 11 -9.73 -2.38 26.88
C ARG A 11 -10.38 -1.53 25.77
N LEU A 12 -11.04 -0.45 26.13
CA LEU A 12 -11.73 0.41 25.16
C LEU A 12 -10.80 0.97 24.08
N TYR A 13 -9.60 1.36 24.48
CA TYR A 13 -8.65 2.03 23.58
C TYR A 13 -7.42 1.18 23.26
N ASN A 14 -7.28 0.00 23.87
CA ASN A 14 -6.03 -0.77 23.85
C ASN A 14 -4.84 0.14 24.21
N THR A 15 -3.94 0.39 23.27
CA THR A 15 -2.81 1.31 23.44
C THR A 15 -3.03 2.69 22.76
N TYR A 16 -4.22 2.95 22.18
CA TYR A 16 -4.53 4.12 21.34
C TYR A 16 -5.39 5.16 22.05
N GLY A 17 -5.28 5.31 23.38
CA GLY A 17 -6.05 6.30 24.13
C GLY A 17 -5.83 7.76 23.73
N TYR A 18 -4.78 8.05 22.98
CA TYR A 18 -4.52 9.35 22.38
C TYR A 18 -5.33 9.59 21.10
N TYR A 19 -5.87 8.55 20.49
CA TYR A 19 -6.56 8.58 19.20
C TYR A 19 -8.08 8.50 19.35
N PHE A 20 -8.58 7.60 20.19
CA PHE A 20 -10.00 7.46 20.48
C PHE A 20 -10.43 8.30 21.68
N GLY A 21 -11.65 8.77 21.74
CA GLY A 21 -12.13 9.53 22.90
C GLY A 21 -13.51 10.15 22.71
N GLU A 22 -14.26 9.67 21.74
CA GLU A 22 -15.57 10.22 21.46
C GLU A 22 -16.66 9.58 22.33
N VAL A 23 -17.52 10.44 22.92
CA VAL A 23 -18.70 10.04 23.69
C VAL A 23 -19.92 10.72 23.09
N ARG A 24 -20.97 9.94 22.86
CA ARG A 24 -22.27 10.45 22.39
C ARG A 24 -23.37 10.06 23.36
N VAL A 25 -24.22 11.04 23.70
CA VAL A 25 -25.40 10.82 24.50
C VAL A 25 -26.63 10.92 23.61
N SER A 26 -27.57 10.01 23.77
CA SER A 26 -28.85 10.04 23.07
C SER A 26 -29.55 11.38 23.32
N THR A 27 -30.14 11.94 22.28
CA THR A 27 -30.91 13.20 22.40
C THR A 27 -32.27 13.03 23.05
N GLN A 28 -32.72 11.79 23.24
CA GLN A 28 -34.05 11.44 23.77
C GLN A 28 -34.00 10.73 25.13
N ASP A 29 -32.83 10.17 25.50
CA ASP A 29 -32.59 9.48 26.78
C ASP A 29 -31.18 9.74 27.28
N GLU A 30 -31.05 10.51 28.34
CA GLU A 30 -29.76 10.85 28.97
C GLU A 30 -29.04 9.62 29.58
N ASN A 31 -29.74 8.51 29.78
CA ASN A 31 -29.17 7.27 30.26
C ASN A 31 -28.51 6.44 29.14
N GLU A 32 -28.84 6.73 27.88
CA GLU A 32 -28.25 6.04 26.72
C GLU A 32 -27.01 6.79 26.24
N ILE A 33 -25.85 6.18 26.49
CA ILE A 33 -24.52 6.75 26.24
C ILE A 33 -23.70 5.80 25.41
N PHE A 34 -23.17 6.27 24.28
CA PHE A 34 -22.23 5.53 23.43
C PHE A 34 -20.80 6.03 23.69
N VAL A 35 -19.85 5.09 23.75
CA VAL A 35 -18.42 5.38 23.85
C VAL A 35 -17.72 4.70 22.69
N LEU A 36 -17.03 5.50 21.90
CA LEU A 36 -16.33 5.09 20.69
C LEU A 36 -14.86 4.81 21.02
N GLY A 37 -14.42 3.64 20.64
CA GLY A 37 -13.05 3.17 20.79
C GLY A 37 -12.79 2.07 19.79
N VAL A 38 -11.89 1.15 20.08
CA VAL A 38 -11.73 -0.08 19.29
C VAL A 38 -13.05 -0.85 19.24
N PRO A 39 -13.71 -1.21 20.38
CA PRO A 39 -15.12 -1.60 20.37
C PRO A 39 -16.06 -0.40 20.50
N LEU A 40 -17.32 -0.57 20.07
CA LEU A 40 -18.42 0.34 20.36
C LEU A 40 -19.12 -0.11 21.64
N LEU A 41 -19.10 0.72 22.67
CA LEU A 41 -19.79 0.46 23.92
C LEU A 41 -21.06 1.31 24.06
N VAL A 42 -22.10 0.73 24.67
CA VAL A 42 -23.33 1.43 25.04
C VAL A 42 -23.65 1.21 26.51
N SER A 43 -24.03 2.29 27.18
CA SER A 43 -24.72 2.26 28.47
C SER A 43 -26.18 2.62 28.26
N ARG A 44 -27.09 2.04 29.07
CA ARG A 44 -28.50 2.39 29.15
C ARG A 44 -28.96 2.71 30.58
N ASP A 45 -27.98 3.01 31.44
CA ASP A 45 -28.19 3.29 32.86
C ASP A 45 -27.37 4.50 33.37
N GLY A 46 -27.17 5.47 32.49
CA GLY A 46 -26.45 6.71 32.82
C GLY A 46 -24.94 6.51 33.01
N GLY A 47 -24.36 5.54 32.33
CA GLY A 47 -22.92 5.30 32.36
C GLY A 47 -22.43 4.40 33.50
N LYS A 48 -23.33 3.74 34.24
CA LYS A 48 -22.94 2.81 35.30
C LYS A 48 -22.39 1.52 34.71
N ASN A 49 -23.13 0.92 33.79
CA ASN A 49 -22.72 -0.30 33.11
C ASN A 49 -22.63 -0.07 31.59
N PHE A 50 -21.61 -0.68 30.96
CA PHE A 50 -21.40 -0.65 29.54
C PHE A 50 -21.40 -2.07 28.98
N SER A 51 -22.04 -2.25 27.84
CA SER A 51 -22.01 -3.47 27.04
C SER A 51 -21.53 -3.17 25.63
N ARG A 52 -20.87 -4.13 25.01
CA ARG A 52 -20.46 -4.04 23.61
C ARG A 52 -21.70 -4.16 22.71
N THR A 53 -21.84 -3.28 21.73
CA THR A 53 -22.96 -3.28 20.76
C THR A 53 -22.52 -3.63 19.35
N ASP A 54 -21.22 -3.71 19.09
CA ASP A 54 -20.68 -4.26 17.88
C ASP A 54 -20.39 -5.76 18.08
N SER A 55 -20.69 -6.59 17.09
CA SER A 55 -20.23 -7.97 17.03
C SER A 55 -18.85 -8.04 16.36
N ILE A 56 -18.15 -9.18 16.45
CA ILE A 56 -16.87 -9.33 15.77
C ILE A 56 -17.07 -9.18 14.27
N GLY A 57 -16.53 -8.07 13.71
CA GLY A 57 -16.55 -7.76 12.28
C GLY A 57 -17.79 -7.03 11.77
N ASP A 58 -18.80 -6.74 12.62
CA ASP A 58 -20.01 -6.01 12.21
C ASP A 58 -20.60 -5.17 13.36
N PRO A 59 -20.48 -3.83 13.33
CA PRO A 59 -19.70 -3.05 12.36
C PRO A 59 -18.20 -3.27 12.57
N HIS A 60 -17.37 -2.88 11.58
CA HIS A 60 -15.92 -2.90 11.72
C HIS A 60 -15.48 -2.16 12.99
N SER A 61 -14.36 -2.57 13.58
CA SER A 61 -13.80 -1.91 14.77
C SER A 61 -13.28 -0.49 14.49
N ASP A 62 -12.70 0.12 15.50
CA ASP A 62 -11.98 1.40 15.41
C ASP A 62 -12.91 2.56 15.04
N HIS A 63 -13.85 2.82 15.97
CA HIS A 63 -14.94 3.78 15.77
C HIS A 63 -14.46 5.22 15.95
N GLN A 64 -14.67 6.07 14.91
CA GLN A 64 -14.12 7.42 14.82
C GLN A 64 -15.17 8.51 15.06
N SER A 65 -16.38 8.31 14.58
CA SER A 65 -17.43 9.32 14.67
C SER A 65 -18.85 8.72 14.67
N MET A 66 -19.75 9.37 15.41
CA MET A 66 -21.15 8.96 15.47
C MET A 66 -22.07 10.17 15.42
N TRP A 67 -23.12 10.06 14.63
CA TRP A 67 -24.25 10.97 14.63
C TRP A 67 -25.52 10.24 15.04
N ILE A 68 -26.26 10.80 15.99
CA ILE A 68 -27.56 10.30 16.45
C ILE A 68 -28.62 11.28 15.98
N ASN A 69 -29.65 10.77 15.29
CA ASN A 69 -30.73 11.62 14.82
C ASN A 69 -31.50 12.25 16.01
N PRO A 70 -31.58 13.60 16.09
CA PRO A 70 -32.22 14.29 17.20
C PRO A 70 -33.74 14.05 17.29
N LYS A 71 -34.36 13.58 16.21
CA LYS A 71 -35.80 13.26 16.16
C LYS A 71 -36.13 11.78 16.37
N ASP A 72 -35.10 10.91 16.22
CA ASP A 72 -35.27 9.46 16.39
C ASP A 72 -33.91 8.87 16.81
N SER A 73 -33.70 8.68 18.10
CA SER A 73 -32.44 8.18 18.65
C SER A 73 -32.06 6.76 18.21
N LYS A 74 -33.00 6.01 17.60
CA LYS A 74 -32.72 4.71 17.00
C LYS A 74 -32.02 4.82 15.64
N HIS A 75 -32.12 5.98 14.97
CA HIS A 75 -31.42 6.24 13.72
C HIS A 75 -30.05 6.83 14.00
N ILE A 76 -29.02 6.03 13.74
CA ILE A 76 -27.62 6.34 14.01
C ILE A 76 -26.81 6.17 12.74
N LEU A 77 -25.86 7.09 12.50
CA LEU A 77 -24.77 6.92 11.55
C LEU A 77 -23.46 6.76 12.32
N LEU A 78 -22.64 5.80 11.91
CA LEU A 78 -21.36 5.45 12.54
C LEU A 78 -20.27 5.38 11.47
N GLY A 79 -19.21 6.16 11.65
CA GLY A 79 -17.98 6.08 10.87
C GLY A 79 -16.90 5.35 11.65
N ASN A 80 -16.25 4.41 11.00
CA ASN A 80 -15.12 3.64 11.53
C ASN A 80 -14.12 3.29 10.42
N ASP A 81 -13.08 2.53 10.73
CA ASP A 81 -12.04 2.17 9.75
C ASP A 81 -12.53 1.20 8.65
N GLY A 82 -13.70 0.61 8.80
CA GLY A 82 -14.42 -0.13 7.74
C GLY A 82 -15.35 0.73 6.89
N GLY A 83 -15.56 2.02 7.24
CA GLY A 83 -16.34 2.97 6.50
C GLY A 83 -17.58 3.50 7.22
N LEU A 84 -18.69 3.69 6.50
CA LEU A 84 -19.93 4.24 7.01
C LEU A 84 -20.97 3.15 7.25
N TYR A 85 -21.55 3.18 8.43
CA TYR A 85 -22.63 2.28 8.86
C TYR A 85 -23.86 3.07 9.31
N ARG A 86 -25.02 2.47 9.13
CA ARG A 86 -26.30 3.03 9.56
C ARG A 86 -27.07 2.02 10.42
N SER A 87 -27.69 2.49 11.49
CA SER A 87 -28.63 1.72 12.29
C SER A 87 -29.97 2.43 12.39
N TYR A 88 -31.05 1.67 12.31
CA TYR A 88 -32.40 2.10 12.69
C TYR A 88 -32.91 1.40 13.97
N GLY A 89 -32.01 0.65 14.61
CA GLY A 89 -32.30 -0.11 15.82
C GLY A 89 -31.55 0.36 17.08
N GLY A 90 -31.05 1.60 17.11
CA GLY A 90 -30.27 2.11 18.24
C GLY A 90 -28.96 1.33 18.43
N GLY A 91 -28.29 0.93 17.34
CA GLY A 91 -27.05 0.19 17.37
C GLY A 91 -27.18 -1.33 17.54
N SER A 92 -28.40 -1.89 17.52
CA SER A 92 -28.62 -3.35 17.64
C SER A 92 -28.37 -4.11 16.32
N ARG A 93 -28.41 -3.41 15.21
CA ARG A 93 -28.12 -3.91 13.86
C ARG A 93 -27.58 -2.77 13.01
N TRP A 94 -26.62 -3.08 12.15
CA TRP A 94 -25.95 -2.12 11.28
C TRP A 94 -26.09 -2.52 9.81
N ASP A 95 -26.35 -1.53 8.96
CA ASP A 95 -26.30 -1.64 7.51
C ASP A 95 -25.02 -0.96 7.02
N HIS A 96 -24.15 -1.68 6.34
CA HIS A 96 -22.92 -1.14 5.72
C HIS A 96 -23.28 -0.33 4.48
N MET A 97 -22.76 0.90 4.38
CA MET A 97 -23.20 1.87 3.37
C MET A 97 -22.12 2.16 2.29
N ASN A 98 -21.04 1.42 2.26
CA ASN A 98 -19.89 1.74 1.39
C ASN A 98 -20.08 1.39 -0.09
N THR A 99 -21.06 0.59 -0.46
CA THR A 99 -21.22 0.02 -1.82
C THR A 99 -21.24 1.03 -2.97
N GLN A 100 -21.35 2.33 -2.67
CA GLN A 100 -21.33 3.40 -3.68
C GLN A 100 -20.31 4.50 -3.34
N MET A 101 -19.45 4.27 -2.37
CA MET A 101 -18.47 5.25 -1.93
C MET A 101 -17.05 4.74 -2.18
N PRO A 102 -16.26 5.41 -3.05
CA PRO A 102 -14.86 5.05 -3.26
C PRO A 102 -14.02 5.65 -2.11
N ILE A 103 -13.92 4.93 -0.98
CA ILE A 103 -13.25 5.41 0.23
C ILE A 103 -12.14 4.50 0.75
N SER A 104 -11.79 3.43 0.03
CA SER A 104 -10.72 2.51 0.45
C SER A 104 -9.34 3.14 0.38
N GLN A 105 -8.47 2.75 1.32
CA GLN A 105 -7.08 3.21 1.46
C GLN A 105 -6.13 2.10 1.00
N PHE A 106 -5.73 2.13 -0.26
CA PHE A 106 -4.83 1.13 -0.83
C PHE A 106 -3.37 1.40 -0.45
N TYR A 107 -2.69 0.37 0.06
CA TYR A 107 -1.25 0.31 0.19
C TYR A 107 -0.58 -0.25 -1.06
N SER A 108 -1.24 -1.20 -1.72
CA SER A 108 -0.70 -1.89 -2.90
C SER A 108 -1.81 -2.32 -3.84
N VAL A 109 -1.49 -2.33 -5.14
CA VAL A 109 -2.34 -2.88 -6.19
C VAL A 109 -1.55 -3.83 -7.07
N MET A 110 -2.21 -4.87 -7.59
CA MET A 110 -1.64 -5.86 -8.50
C MET A 110 -2.70 -6.35 -9.49
N VAL A 111 -2.25 -6.92 -10.60
CA VAL A 111 -3.12 -7.53 -11.61
C VAL A 111 -2.61 -8.90 -12.01
N ASP A 112 -3.54 -9.77 -12.43
CA ASP A 112 -3.20 -11.07 -13.01
C ASP A 112 -3.35 -11.10 -14.54
N GLN A 113 -3.22 -12.30 -15.12
CA GLN A 113 -3.35 -12.54 -16.56
C GLN A 113 -4.66 -13.26 -16.95
N ALA A 114 -5.65 -13.34 -16.06
CA ALA A 114 -6.97 -13.91 -16.36
C ALA A 114 -7.71 -13.08 -17.43
N THR A 115 -8.83 -13.59 -17.95
CA THR A 115 -9.68 -12.89 -18.90
C THR A 115 -11.14 -13.00 -18.45
N PRO A 116 -11.77 -11.90 -18.01
CA PRO A 116 -11.17 -10.60 -17.69
C PRO A 116 -10.13 -10.74 -16.57
N TYR A 117 -9.13 -9.85 -16.54
CA TYR A 117 -8.12 -9.87 -15.50
C TYR A 117 -8.71 -9.45 -14.14
N ASN A 118 -8.08 -9.90 -13.07
CA ASN A 118 -8.44 -9.47 -11.73
C ASN A 118 -7.50 -8.35 -11.27
N ILE A 119 -8.07 -7.44 -10.49
CA ILE A 119 -7.36 -6.40 -9.73
C ILE A 119 -7.32 -6.86 -8.28
N TYR A 120 -6.13 -6.86 -7.68
CA TYR A 120 -5.90 -7.18 -6.28
C TYR A 120 -5.51 -5.91 -5.55
N GLY A 121 -5.92 -5.78 -4.29
CA GLY A 121 -5.53 -4.66 -3.47
C GLY A 121 -5.34 -5.01 -2.01
N GLY A 122 -4.20 -4.58 -1.46
CA GLY A 122 -3.94 -4.55 -0.03
C GLY A 122 -4.35 -3.20 0.54
N MET A 123 -5.19 -3.20 1.57
CA MET A 123 -5.79 -1.98 2.12
C MET A 123 -5.54 -1.86 3.61
N GLN A 124 -5.36 -0.64 4.08
CA GLN A 124 -5.29 -0.33 5.50
C GLN A 124 -6.57 -0.81 6.19
N ASP A 125 -6.44 -1.50 7.31
CA ASP A 125 -7.49 -2.02 8.20
C ASP A 125 -8.49 -3.00 7.55
N ASN A 126 -8.47 -3.14 6.23
CA ASN A 126 -9.48 -3.86 5.47
C ASN A 126 -8.96 -5.08 4.70
N GLY A 127 -7.74 -5.51 4.97
CA GLY A 127 -7.17 -6.73 4.41
C GLY A 127 -6.83 -6.64 2.92
N VAL A 128 -6.78 -7.81 2.30
CA VAL A 128 -6.51 -7.96 0.86
C VAL A 128 -7.73 -8.53 0.17
N TRP A 129 -8.14 -7.88 -0.90
CA TRP A 129 -9.30 -8.25 -1.70
C TRP A 129 -8.94 -8.29 -3.18
N PHE A 130 -9.76 -9.00 -3.97
CA PHE A 130 -9.62 -9.00 -5.42
C PHE A 130 -10.98 -8.97 -6.10
N GLY A 131 -11.02 -8.41 -7.32
CA GLY A 131 -12.22 -8.35 -8.12
C GLY A 131 -11.88 -8.29 -9.60
N LYS A 132 -12.83 -8.65 -10.47
CA LYS A 132 -12.64 -8.60 -11.92
C LYS A 132 -12.55 -7.15 -12.40
N SER A 133 -11.70 -6.89 -13.37
CA SER A 133 -11.57 -5.56 -14.01
C SER A 133 -12.87 -5.07 -14.67
N THR A 134 -13.83 -5.97 -14.89
CA THR A 134 -15.16 -5.67 -15.45
C THR A 134 -16.22 -5.47 -14.37
N ASN A 135 -15.87 -5.61 -13.09
CA ASN A 135 -16.80 -5.36 -11.98
C ASN A 135 -17.29 -3.92 -12.02
N LYS A 136 -18.57 -3.75 -11.77
CA LYS A 136 -19.17 -2.45 -11.54
C LYS A 136 -18.97 -2.02 -10.09
N PRO A 137 -19.18 -0.74 -9.75
CA PRO A 137 -19.03 -0.26 -8.37
C PRO A 137 -19.91 -1.00 -7.33
N GLU A 138 -21.05 -1.54 -7.75
CA GLU A 138 -21.95 -2.33 -6.92
C GLU A 138 -21.57 -3.80 -6.76
N ASP A 139 -20.65 -4.32 -7.59
CA ASP A 139 -20.24 -5.71 -7.54
C ASP A 139 -19.31 -5.93 -6.33
N ALA A 140 -19.51 -7.04 -5.64
CA ALA A 140 -18.66 -7.41 -4.52
C ALA A 140 -17.27 -7.84 -4.99
N TRP A 141 -16.26 -7.47 -4.20
CA TRP A 141 -14.93 -8.03 -4.28
C TRP A 141 -14.81 -9.23 -3.35
N ASP A 142 -13.94 -10.17 -3.69
CA ASP A 142 -13.69 -11.37 -2.89
C ASP A 142 -12.57 -11.14 -1.88
N PRO A 143 -12.78 -11.48 -0.58
CA PRO A 143 -11.74 -11.35 0.42
C PRO A 143 -10.69 -12.44 0.25
N LEU A 144 -9.41 -12.04 0.30
CA LEU A 144 -8.28 -12.96 0.19
C LEU A 144 -7.52 -13.14 1.50
N PHE A 145 -7.26 -12.05 2.21
CA PHE A 145 -6.51 -12.05 3.47
C PHE A 145 -6.99 -10.93 4.41
N GLY A 146 -6.83 -11.12 5.72
CA GLY A 146 -7.25 -10.15 6.73
C GLY A 146 -6.07 -9.30 7.26
N GLY A 147 -6.38 -8.41 8.21
CA GLY A 147 -5.43 -7.46 8.82
C GLY A 147 -5.24 -6.20 7.97
N ASP A 148 -4.12 -5.50 8.12
CA ASP A 148 -3.69 -4.47 7.17
C ASP A 148 -3.13 -5.15 5.94
N GLY A 149 -3.87 -5.12 4.84
CA GLY A 149 -3.47 -5.78 3.60
C GLY A 149 -2.26 -5.10 2.97
N MET A 150 -1.22 -5.88 2.68
CA MET A 150 0.06 -5.38 2.19
C MET A 150 0.29 -5.71 0.70
N VAL A 151 1.54 -5.78 0.30
CA VAL A 151 1.95 -6.10 -1.07
C VAL A 151 1.30 -7.40 -1.55
N VAL A 152 0.87 -7.40 -2.79
CA VAL A 152 0.32 -8.58 -3.48
C VAL A 152 1.21 -8.89 -4.68
N ALA A 153 1.59 -10.15 -4.83
CA ALA A 153 2.22 -10.66 -6.04
C ALA A 153 1.44 -11.89 -6.53
N VAL A 154 1.23 -11.98 -7.83
CA VAL A 154 0.47 -13.08 -8.45
C VAL A 154 1.37 -13.85 -9.40
N ASP A 155 1.38 -15.18 -9.31
CA ASP A 155 2.10 -16.01 -10.27
C ASP A 155 1.45 -15.90 -11.65
N THR A 156 2.14 -15.30 -12.60
CA THR A 156 1.60 -15.08 -13.96
C THR A 156 1.43 -16.37 -14.78
N ARG A 157 2.01 -17.49 -14.33
CA ARG A 157 1.84 -18.83 -14.91
C ARG A 157 0.59 -19.53 -14.41
N ASN A 158 0.16 -19.15 -13.17
CA ASN A 158 -1.03 -19.70 -12.54
C ASN A 158 -1.69 -18.63 -11.65
N ASN A 159 -2.68 -17.95 -12.17
CA ASN A 159 -3.38 -16.86 -11.48
C ASN A 159 -4.05 -17.27 -10.15
N GLU A 160 -4.10 -18.56 -9.82
CA GLU A 160 -4.63 -19.05 -8.55
C GLU A 160 -3.61 -18.97 -7.41
N ILE A 161 -2.32 -18.83 -7.73
CA ILE A 161 -1.26 -18.70 -6.73
C ILE A 161 -0.95 -17.23 -6.48
N VAL A 162 -1.23 -16.79 -5.26
CA VAL A 162 -1.04 -15.40 -4.81
C VAL A 162 -0.16 -15.37 -3.57
N TYR A 163 0.77 -14.42 -3.55
CA TYR A 163 1.65 -14.11 -2.43
C TYR A 163 1.20 -12.81 -1.82
N THR A 164 0.79 -12.82 -0.59
CA THR A 164 0.33 -11.62 0.12
C THR A 164 0.29 -11.85 1.62
N GLY A 165 -0.04 -10.82 2.37
CA GLY A 165 -0.14 -10.92 3.81
C GLY A 165 -0.52 -9.61 4.48
N SER A 166 -0.19 -9.53 5.75
CA SER A 166 -0.42 -8.35 6.58
C SER A 166 0.91 -7.72 7.03
N GLN A 167 0.78 -6.66 7.78
CA GLN A 167 1.88 -5.84 8.28
C GLN A 167 3.02 -6.64 8.92
N PHE A 168 4.21 -6.05 8.92
CA PHE A 168 5.43 -6.59 9.56
C PHE A 168 5.82 -7.98 9.06
N GLY A 169 5.72 -8.21 7.74
CA GLY A 169 6.22 -9.41 7.09
C GLY A 169 5.38 -10.68 7.34
N SER A 170 4.15 -10.56 7.79
CA SER A 170 3.25 -11.71 7.95
C SER A 170 2.69 -12.18 6.60
N TYR A 171 3.51 -12.85 5.79
CA TYR A 171 3.21 -13.21 4.41
C TYR A 171 2.90 -14.69 4.22
N PHE A 172 2.03 -14.95 3.24
CA PHE A 172 1.55 -16.27 2.87
C PHE A 172 1.54 -16.46 1.36
N ARG A 173 1.82 -17.67 0.90
CA ARG A 173 1.43 -18.14 -0.41
C ARG A 173 0.04 -18.76 -0.28
N ILE A 174 -0.88 -18.30 -1.10
CA ILE A 174 -2.30 -18.69 -1.08
C ILE A 174 -2.65 -19.31 -2.42
N ASN A 175 -3.29 -20.47 -2.40
CA ASN A 175 -3.96 -21.02 -3.55
C ASN A 175 -5.46 -20.71 -3.45
N LYS A 176 -5.96 -19.85 -4.34
CA LYS A 176 -7.37 -19.38 -4.33
C LYS A 176 -8.35 -20.51 -4.67
N GLU A 177 -7.94 -21.48 -5.48
CA GLU A 177 -8.80 -22.57 -5.93
C GLU A 177 -9.22 -23.50 -4.78
N ASN A 178 -8.28 -23.85 -3.89
CA ASN A 178 -8.51 -24.79 -2.79
C ASN A 178 -8.45 -24.17 -1.40
N GLY A 179 -8.11 -22.87 -1.31
CA GLY A 179 -8.00 -22.13 -0.04
C GLY A 179 -6.76 -22.47 0.79
N GLU A 180 -5.81 -23.23 0.26
CA GLU A 180 -4.57 -23.54 0.97
C GLU A 180 -3.75 -22.28 1.22
N ARG A 181 -3.27 -22.14 2.45
CA ARG A 181 -2.43 -21.01 2.88
C ARG A 181 -1.17 -21.53 3.55
N LYS A 182 -0.03 -21.18 3.00
CA LYS A 182 1.28 -21.52 3.58
C LYS A 182 2.00 -20.24 3.98
N ARG A 183 2.39 -20.12 5.26
CA ARG A 183 3.24 -19.02 5.70
C ARG A 183 4.61 -19.13 5.04
N ILE A 184 5.09 -18.02 4.49
CA ILE A 184 6.36 -17.96 3.75
C ILE A 184 7.37 -16.97 4.37
N THR A 185 7.03 -16.26 5.44
CA THR A 185 7.94 -15.29 6.07
C THR A 185 9.26 -15.95 6.45
N PRO A 186 10.43 -15.45 6.02
CA PRO A 186 11.73 -15.94 6.45
C PRO A 186 11.90 -15.85 7.98
N GLY A 187 12.35 -16.94 8.59
CA GLY A 187 12.75 -16.94 9.99
C GLY A 187 14.12 -16.27 10.19
N HIS A 188 14.52 -16.08 11.44
CA HIS A 188 15.90 -15.77 11.81
C HIS A 188 16.52 -16.98 12.50
N ASP A 189 17.83 -17.11 12.43
CA ASP A 189 18.56 -18.20 13.06
C ASP A 189 18.52 -18.09 14.59
N ILE A 190 18.49 -19.23 15.27
CA ILE A 190 18.53 -19.28 16.73
C ILE A 190 19.82 -18.62 17.23
N GLY A 191 19.66 -17.68 18.16
CA GLY A 191 20.78 -16.90 18.72
C GLY A 191 21.02 -15.55 18.03
N ASN A 192 20.43 -15.31 16.86
CA ASN A 192 20.44 -14.01 16.23
C ASN A 192 19.30 -13.11 16.72
N ALA A 193 19.46 -11.79 16.57
CA ALA A 193 18.36 -10.86 16.82
C ALA A 193 17.22 -11.11 15.81
N PRO A 194 15.96 -10.94 16.24
CA PRO A 194 14.82 -11.05 15.33
C PRO A 194 14.94 -10.11 14.12
N ASN A 195 14.40 -10.55 12.99
CA ASN A 195 14.33 -9.72 11.81
C ASN A 195 13.48 -8.47 12.07
N ARG A 196 13.91 -7.35 11.53
CA ARG A 196 13.16 -6.11 11.50
C ARG A 196 12.35 -6.05 10.20
N TRP A 197 11.04 -6.10 10.30
CA TRP A 197 10.13 -6.06 9.16
C TRP A 197 9.49 -4.69 9.06
N ASN A 198 9.53 -4.08 7.88
CA ASN A 198 8.78 -2.85 7.60
C ASN A 198 7.28 -3.08 7.81
N TRP A 199 6.53 -2.03 8.11
CA TRP A 199 5.08 -2.06 8.08
C TRP A 199 4.60 -2.63 6.75
N ARG A 200 4.99 -2.03 5.65
CA ARG A 200 4.80 -2.52 4.29
C ARG A 200 6.07 -3.26 3.84
N THR A 201 6.23 -4.49 4.27
CA THR A 201 7.37 -5.35 3.93
C THR A 201 7.42 -5.59 2.42
N PRO A 202 8.54 -5.31 1.73
CA PRO A 202 8.66 -5.60 0.31
C PRO A 202 8.74 -7.11 0.07
N ALA A 203 7.97 -7.57 -0.92
CA ALA A 203 7.96 -8.94 -1.41
C ALA A 203 7.71 -8.93 -2.92
N GLU A 204 8.51 -9.66 -3.69
CA GLU A 204 8.47 -9.66 -5.14
C GLU A 204 8.69 -11.06 -5.71
N LEU A 205 8.02 -11.37 -6.81
CA LEU A 205 8.31 -12.54 -7.65
C LEU A 205 9.31 -12.13 -8.73
N SER A 206 10.33 -12.98 -8.95
CA SER A 206 11.32 -12.73 -10.00
C SER A 206 10.68 -12.58 -11.38
N TYR A 207 11.11 -11.57 -12.13
CA TYR A 207 10.71 -11.39 -13.53
C TYR A 207 11.16 -12.54 -14.43
N HIS A 208 12.22 -13.24 -14.06
CA HIS A 208 12.87 -14.27 -14.87
C HIS A 208 12.42 -15.69 -14.53
N ASN A 209 12.06 -15.94 -13.27
CA ASN A 209 11.55 -17.24 -12.83
C ASN A 209 10.65 -17.07 -11.60
N GLN A 210 9.36 -17.31 -11.74
CA GLN A 210 8.37 -17.09 -10.69
C GLN A 210 8.37 -18.15 -9.57
N ASP A 211 9.26 -19.13 -9.59
CA ASP A 211 9.58 -19.94 -8.42
C ASP A 211 10.47 -19.18 -7.42
N ILE A 212 11.12 -18.12 -7.90
CA ILE A 212 11.97 -17.25 -7.09
C ILE A 212 11.13 -16.15 -6.46
N VAL A 213 11.23 -16.06 -5.14
CA VAL A 213 10.60 -15.01 -4.34
C VAL A 213 11.67 -14.25 -3.59
N TYR A 214 11.60 -12.92 -3.62
CA TYR A 214 12.43 -12.04 -2.81
C TYR A 214 11.61 -11.42 -1.70
N MET A 215 12.19 -11.30 -0.50
CA MET A 215 11.60 -10.55 0.61
C MET A 215 12.67 -9.71 1.32
N GLY A 216 12.27 -8.52 1.80
CA GLY A 216 13.16 -7.59 2.49
C GLY A 216 12.80 -7.39 3.96
N SER A 217 13.75 -7.69 4.88
CA SER A 217 13.75 -7.21 6.26
C SER A 217 14.79 -6.08 6.40
N GLN A 218 15.79 -6.19 7.28
CA GLN A 218 17.07 -5.48 7.14
C GLN A 218 18.00 -6.20 6.15
N TYR A 219 17.68 -7.42 5.79
CA TYR A 219 18.36 -8.27 4.82
C TYR A 219 17.47 -8.52 3.62
N VAL A 220 18.07 -8.88 2.47
CA VAL A 220 17.35 -9.46 1.35
C VAL A 220 17.39 -10.98 1.47
N TYR A 221 16.23 -11.60 1.39
CA TYR A 221 16.04 -13.03 1.34
C TYR A 221 15.63 -13.47 -0.06
N GLN A 222 16.15 -14.61 -0.50
CA GLN A 222 15.76 -15.28 -1.72
C GLN A 222 15.25 -16.69 -1.41
N SER A 223 14.12 -17.04 -1.98
CA SER A 223 13.63 -18.41 -2.09
C SER A 223 13.70 -18.84 -3.55
N LEU A 224 14.10 -20.08 -3.81
CA LEU A 224 14.10 -20.69 -5.14
C LEU A 224 12.96 -21.71 -5.32
N ASP A 225 12.10 -21.83 -4.33
CA ASP A 225 11.07 -22.86 -4.21
C ASP A 225 9.73 -22.29 -3.70
N GLN A 226 9.35 -21.12 -4.20
CA GLN A 226 8.07 -20.48 -3.92
C GLN A 226 7.86 -20.14 -2.43
N GLY A 227 8.93 -19.76 -1.72
CA GLY A 227 8.88 -19.40 -0.30
C GLY A 227 8.91 -20.60 0.65
N ASN A 228 9.24 -21.81 0.19
CA ASN A 228 9.35 -22.96 1.08
C ASN A 228 10.64 -22.94 1.90
N THR A 229 11.74 -22.57 1.27
CA THR A 229 13.05 -22.38 1.93
C THR A 229 13.64 -21.01 1.56
N TRP A 230 14.50 -20.47 2.42
CA TRP A 230 15.06 -19.14 2.26
C TRP A 230 16.57 -19.13 2.47
N THR A 231 17.24 -18.31 1.66
CA THR A 231 18.65 -17.96 1.83
C THR A 231 18.78 -16.45 2.00
N THR A 232 19.55 -16.02 2.98
CA THR A 232 19.92 -14.61 3.13
C THR A 232 21.00 -14.28 2.11
N ILE A 233 20.74 -13.33 1.21
CA ILE A 233 21.63 -12.97 0.10
C ILE A 233 22.22 -11.57 0.24
N SER A 234 22.13 -10.94 1.41
CA SER A 234 22.74 -9.63 1.68
C SER A 234 23.27 -9.52 3.10
N PRO A 235 24.21 -8.61 3.38
CA PRO A 235 24.44 -8.09 4.73
C PRO A 235 23.23 -7.24 5.18
N ASP A 236 23.27 -6.67 6.41
CA ASP A 236 22.32 -5.61 6.81
C ASP A 236 22.55 -4.39 5.90
N LEU A 237 21.53 -4.08 5.08
CA LEU A 237 21.56 -3.00 4.08
C LEU A 237 21.12 -1.65 4.66
N THR A 238 20.71 -1.60 5.92
CA THR A 238 20.23 -0.40 6.59
C THR A 238 21.34 0.35 7.30
N LYS A 239 21.03 1.52 7.87
CA LYS A 239 21.94 2.25 8.79
C LYS A 239 21.84 1.74 10.22
N ASN A 240 20.97 0.75 10.46
CA ASN A 240 20.69 0.19 11.80
C ASN A 240 20.33 1.25 12.84
N LYS A 241 19.67 2.32 12.41
CA LYS A 241 19.16 3.35 13.30
C LYS A 241 17.98 2.81 14.11
N LYS A 242 17.87 3.21 15.36
CA LYS A 242 16.70 2.92 16.19
C LYS A 242 15.83 4.16 16.27
N SER A 243 14.53 3.99 16.07
CA SER A 243 13.55 5.08 16.18
C SER A 243 12.22 4.56 16.69
N GLY A 244 11.77 5.08 17.84
CA GLY A 244 10.45 4.81 18.41
C GLY A 244 10.20 3.34 18.81
N ASN A 245 8.92 2.98 18.86
CA ASN A 245 8.43 1.67 19.32
C ASN A 245 8.03 0.73 18.16
N VAL A 246 8.20 1.17 16.92
CA VAL A 246 7.92 0.36 15.72
C VAL A 246 9.24 -0.04 15.05
N PRO A 247 9.29 -1.15 14.30
CA PRO A 247 10.45 -1.50 13.51
C PRO A 247 10.85 -0.37 12.58
N PHE A 248 12.13 -0.02 12.61
CA PHE A 248 12.77 0.98 11.76
C PHE A 248 14.16 0.46 11.36
N ALA A 249 14.81 1.08 10.40
CA ALA A 249 15.98 0.53 9.71
C ALA A 249 15.62 -0.84 9.09
N THR A 250 14.69 -0.79 8.16
CA THR A 250 14.13 -1.91 7.42
C THR A 250 14.17 -1.62 5.92
N LEU A 251 14.17 -2.63 5.09
CA LEU A 251 13.97 -2.42 3.66
C LEU A 251 12.51 -2.05 3.39
N SER A 252 12.31 -0.99 2.64
CA SER A 252 11.03 -0.52 2.12
C SER A 252 10.80 -0.93 0.67
N VAL A 253 11.89 -1.23 -0.06
CA VAL A 253 11.88 -1.67 -1.46
C VAL A 253 12.91 -2.77 -1.65
N VAL A 254 12.55 -3.81 -2.40
CA VAL A 254 13.43 -4.79 -3.05
C VAL A 254 12.89 -4.95 -4.46
N GLU A 255 13.73 -4.76 -5.48
CA GLU A 255 13.32 -4.80 -6.88
C GLU A 255 14.36 -5.51 -7.74
N GLU A 256 13.93 -6.49 -8.55
CA GLU A 256 14.76 -7.15 -9.55
C GLU A 256 14.75 -6.38 -10.88
N SER A 257 15.88 -6.32 -11.56
CA SER A 257 15.92 -5.82 -12.94
C SER A 257 15.14 -6.75 -13.87
N PRO A 258 14.17 -6.24 -14.65
CA PRO A 258 13.45 -7.07 -15.62
C PRO A 258 14.32 -7.49 -16.82
N LEU A 259 15.51 -6.91 -16.99
CA LEU A 259 16.44 -7.19 -18.09
C LEU A 259 17.60 -8.09 -17.69
N GLU A 260 18.01 -8.05 -16.43
CA GLU A 260 19.23 -8.76 -15.96
C GLU A 260 18.93 -9.60 -14.73
N PHE A 261 18.83 -10.91 -14.88
CA PHE A 261 18.69 -11.83 -13.76
C PHE A 261 19.83 -11.67 -12.74
N GLY A 262 19.46 -11.61 -11.45
CA GLY A 262 20.41 -11.44 -10.35
C GLY A 262 20.91 -10.01 -10.15
N THR A 263 20.41 -9.04 -10.92
CA THR A 263 20.56 -7.61 -10.64
C THR A 263 19.39 -7.16 -9.78
N LEU A 264 19.66 -6.87 -8.49
CA LEU A 264 18.68 -6.49 -7.49
C LEU A 264 19.02 -5.13 -6.89
N TYR A 265 18.01 -4.34 -6.63
CA TYR A 265 18.09 -3.09 -5.88
C TYR A 265 17.41 -3.23 -4.52
N GLY A 266 17.98 -2.61 -3.50
CA GLY A 266 17.38 -2.52 -2.16
C GLY A 266 17.35 -1.09 -1.68
N GLY A 267 16.20 -0.64 -1.20
CA GLY A 267 15.99 0.67 -0.58
C GLY A 267 15.48 0.54 0.84
N SER A 268 15.96 1.39 1.76
CA SER A 268 15.57 1.34 3.16
C SER A 268 14.80 2.58 3.62
N ASP A 269 14.04 2.41 4.71
CA ASP A 269 13.30 3.49 5.38
C ASP A 269 14.22 4.52 6.06
N ASP A 270 15.47 4.17 6.34
CA ASP A 270 16.50 5.06 6.89
C ASP A 270 17.44 5.62 5.80
N GLY A 271 17.11 5.43 4.51
CA GLY A 271 17.69 6.16 3.39
C GLY A 271 18.96 5.55 2.82
N ASN A 272 19.16 4.24 2.90
CA ASN A 272 20.17 3.54 2.14
C ASN A 272 19.62 3.00 0.81
N VAL A 273 20.44 3.05 -0.22
CA VAL A 273 20.18 2.46 -1.54
C VAL A 273 21.35 1.55 -1.90
N TRP A 274 21.07 0.34 -2.34
CA TRP A 274 22.07 -0.66 -2.68
C TRP A 274 21.74 -1.38 -3.98
N ILE A 275 22.78 -1.91 -4.62
CA ILE A 275 22.66 -2.80 -5.77
C ILE A 275 23.53 -4.04 -5.59
N THR A 276 23.03 -5.18 -6.04
CA THR A 276 23.85 -6.34 -6.44
C THR A 276 23.65 -6.62 -7.93
N ARG A 277 24.69 -7.09 -8.61
CA ARG A 277 24.62 -7.52 -10.02
C ARG A 277 25.06 -8.98 -10.18
N ASN A 278 25.10 -9.72 -9.11
CA ASN A 278 25.57 -11.11 -9.07
C ASN A 278 24.81 -11.97 -8.06
N GLY A 279 23.49 -11.74 -7.97
CA GLY A 279 22.58 -12.55 -7.15
C GLY A 279 22.82 -12.45 -5.64
N GLY A 280 23.37 -11.32 -5.18
CA GLY A 280 23.62 -11.09 -3.75
C GLY A 280 25.04 -11.42 -3.29
N ALA A 281 25.93 -11.92 -4.18
CA ALA A 281 27.30 -12.23 -3.78
C ALA A 281 28.08 -10.97 -3.31
N ASN A 282 27.80 -9.82 -3.90
CA ASN A 282 28.34 -8.53 -3.48
C ASN A 282 27.26 -7.44 -3.61
N TRP A 283 27.27 -6.50 -2.65
CA TRP A 283 26.39 -5.34 -2.65
C TRP A 283 27.20 -4.05 -2.66
N THR A 284 26.77 -3.08 -3.47
CA THR A 284 27.40 -1.75 -3.61
C THR A 284 26.40 -0.69 -3.16
N ASN A 285 26.85 0.21 -2.28
CA ASN A 285 26.02 1.35 -1.83
C ASN A 285 25.94 2.42 -2.92
N LEU A 286 24.78 2.98 -3.13
CA LEU A 286 24.43 3.94 -4.18
C LEU A 286 24.01 5.32 -3.65
N ASN A 287 24.28 5.64 -2.40
CA ASN A 287 23.80 6.88 -1.76
C ASN A 287 24.46 8.15 -2.29
N ALA A 288 25.58 8.05 -3.02
CA ALA A 288 26.30 9.22 -3.53
C ALA A 288 25.42 10.06 -4.46
N GLY A 289 25.20 11.34 -4.12
CA GLY A 289 24.34 12.24 -4.90
C GLY A 289 22.84 12.20 -4.55
N LEU A 290 22.43 11.35 -3.62
CA LEU A 290 21.05 11.32 -3.10
C LEU A 290 20.94 12.07 -1.75
N PRO A 291 19.75 12.63 -1.44
CA PRO A 291 19.45 13.13 -0.11
C PRO A 291 19.63 12.05 0.96
N GLN A 292 20.25 12.43 2.08
CA GLN A 292 20.55 11.49 3.15
C GLN A 292 19.35 11.32 4.09
N ASP A 293 19.23 10.09 4.65
CA ASP A 293 18.26 9.79 5.68
C ASP A 293 16.77 10.02 5.25
N ARG A 294 16.47 9.80 3.98
CA ARG A 294 15.11 9.92 3.44
C ARG A 294 14.60 8.53 3.08
N TRP A 295 13.36 8.29 3.40
CA TRP A 295 12.68 7.03 3.08
C TRP A 295 12.72 6.76 1.57
N VAL A 296 13.26 5.62 1.17
CA VAL A 296 13.18 5.18 -0.23
C VAL A 296 11.76 4.65 -0.48
N SER A 297 10.98 5.41 -1.22
CA SER A 297 9.57 5.06 -1.46
C SER A 297 9.37 4.12 -2.64
N SER A 298 10.21 4.22 -3.69
CA SER A 298 10.17 3.34 -4.86
C SER A 298 11.52 3.26 -5.54
N ILE A 299 11.83 2.11 -6.14
CA ILE A 299 12.91 1.90 -7.10
C ILE A 299 12.28 1.23 -8.33
N SER A 300 12.57 1.72 -9.53
CA SER A 300 12.01 1.19 -10.77
C SER A 300 13.11 1.01 -11.81
N PRO A 301 13.71 -0.19 -11.92
CA PRO A 301 14.64 -0.51 -13.02
C PRO A 301 13.91 -0.50 -14.35
N SER A 302 14.56 0.06 -15.39
CA SER A 302 13.96 0.18 -16.71
C SER A 302 13.72 -1.17 -17.36
N LYS A 303 12.63 -1.24 -18.13
CA LYS A 303 12.26 -2.37 -18.98
C LYS A 303 12.86 -2.29 -20.39
N PHE A 304 13.57 -1.19 -20.70
CA PHE A 304 14.11 -0.92 -22.05
C PHE A 304 15.61 -0.78 -22.12
N GLN A 305 16.26 -0.39 -21.01
CA GLN A 305 17.69 -0.12 -21.00
C GLN A 305 18.35 -0.65 -19.74
N GLU A 306 19.34 -1.49 -19.88
CA GLU A 306 20.21 -1.93 -18.79
C GLU A 306 20.89 -0.75 -18.11
N GLY A 307 20.97 -0.79 -16.78
CA GLY A 307 21.59 0.26 -15.97
C GLY A 307 20.76 1.54 -15.81
N LEU A 308 19.66 1.69 -16.55
CA LEU A 308 18.70 2.76 -16.31
C LEU A 308 17.79 2.37 -15.12
N VAL A 309 17.74 3.23 -14.12
CA VAL A 309 16.89 3.05 -12.93
C VAL A 309 16.38 4.39 -12.44
N TYR A 310 15.14 4.39 -11.99
CA TYR A 310 14.49 5.53 -11.34
C TYR A 310 14.36 5.25 -9.85
N ILE A 311 14.45 6.31 -9.03
CA ILE A 311 14.26 6.23 -7.59
C ILE A 311 13.45 7.42 -7.10
N THR A 312 12.57 7.15 -6.15
CA THR A 312 11.85 8.17 -5.41
C THR A 312 12.15 8.06 -3.93
N LEU A 313 12.25 9.23 -3.28
CA LEU A 313 12.39 9.32 -1.84
C LEU A 313 11.35 10.28 -1.30
N ASN A 314 10.94 10.11 -0.05
CA ASN A 314 10.10 11.09 0.61
C ASN A 314 10.59 11.43 2.01
N GLY A 315 10.27 12.65 2.43
CA GLY A 315 10.71 13.21 3.70
C GLY A 315 9.57 13.64 4.62
N TYR A 316 8.31 13.34 4.32
CA TYR A 316 7.18 13.85 5.09
C TYR A 316 7.25 13.50 6.58
N ARG A 317 7.86 12.36 6.94
CA ARG A 317 8.09 11.98 8.34
C ARG A 317 9.06 12.88 9.09
N TYR A 318 9.78 13.72 8.35
CA TYR A 318 10.74 14.72 8.84
C TYR A 318 10.30 16.14 8.54
N ASP A 319 9.01 16.33 8.23
CA ASP A 319 8.40 17.62 7.86
C ASP A 319 9.06 18.27 6.63
N GLU A 320 9.56 17.41 5.72
CA GLU A 320 10.14 17.83 4.45
C GLU A 320 9.31 17.32 3.28
N PHE A 321 8.80 18.26 2.49
CA PHE A 321 7.90 18.00 1.36
C PHE A 321 8.56 18.27 0.00
N THR A 322 9.88 18.45 -0.05
CA THR A 322 10.61 18.58 -1.32
C THR A 322 10.41 17.35 -2.18
N THR A 323 10.08 17.54 -3.46
CA THR A 323 9.94 16.46 -4.44
C THR A 323 11.28 15.84 -4.77
N MET A 324 11.43 14.56 -4.49
CA MET A 324 12.67 13.80 -4.62
C MET A 324 12.49 12.65 -5.61
N VAL A 325 12.77 12.92 -6.88
CA VAL A 325 12.72 11.93 -7.98
C VAL A 325 14.00 12.02 -8.80
N TYR A 326 14.67 10.88 -8.97
CA TYR A 326 15.98 10.81 -9.61
C TYR A 326 16.03 9.67 -10.63
N LYS A 327 16.94 9.83 -11.61
CA LYS A 327 17.28 8.86 -12.64
C LYS A 327 18.77 8.62 -12.66
N SER A 328 19.18 7.38 -12.84
CA SER A 328 20.54 6.95 -13.14
C SER A 328 20.53 6.16 -14.45
N VAL A 329 21.60 6.28 -15.24
CA VAL A 329 21.81 5.49 -16.47
C VAL A 329 23.02 4.57 -16.37
N ASP A 330 23.61 4.45 -15.18
CA ASP A 330 24.85 3.75 -14.90
C ASP A 330 24.75 2.85 -13.66
N TYR A 331 23.57 2.22 -13.47
CA TYR A 331 23.26 1.34 -12.34
C TYR A 331 23.28 2.04 -10.98
N GLY A 332 22.95 3.32 -10.92
CA GLY A 332 22.90 4.09 -9.68
C GLY A 332 24.23 4.65 -9.21
N LYS A 333 25.30 4.60 -10.03
CA LYS A 333 26.58 5.21 -9.68
C LYS A 333 26.49 6.73 -9.65
N THR A 334 25.72 7.30 -10.57
CA THR A 334 25.40 8.73 -10.60
C THR A 334 23.91 8.96 -10.72
N TRP A 335 23.42 10.01 -10.07
CA TRP A 335 22.01 10.35 -10.04
C TRP A 335 21.75 11.74 -10.61
N THR A 336 20.73 11.87 -11.42
CA THR A 336 20.23 13.14 -11.97
C THR A 336 18.80 13.35 -11.49
N ALA A 337 18.54 14.48 -10.87
CA ALA A 337 17.17 14.85 -10.48
C ALA A 337 16.32 15.08 -11.74
N ILE A 338 15.12 14.52 -11.76
CA ILE A 338 14.13 14.66 -12.83
C ILE A 338 12.83 15.29 -12.32
N LYS A 339 12.94 16.17 -11.33
CA LYS A 339 11.82 16.92 -10.77
C LYS A 339 11.10 17.79 -11.82
N GLY A 340 11.86 18.38 -12.77
CA GLY A 340 11.28 19.30 -13.77
C GLY A 340 10.45 20.40 -13.11
N ASN A 341 9.21 20.53 -13.58
CA ASN A 341 8.21 21.51 -13.10
C ASN A 341 7.26 20.96 -12.02
N LEU A 342 7.55 19.80 -11.42
CA LEU A 342 6.72 19.27 -10.31
C LEU A 342 6.70 20.26 -9.13
N PRO A 343 5.55 20.42 -8.48
CA PRO A 343 5.46 21.13 -7.21
C PRO A 343 6.27 20.41 -6.11
N ASP A 344 6.48 21.08 -4.98
CA ASP A 344 7.05 20.44 -3.80
C ASP A 344 5.98 19.64 -3.08
N GLU A 345 6.11 18.30 -3.14
CA GLU A 345 5.24 17.33 -2.48
C GLU A 345 5.91 15.95 -2.34
N SER A 346 5.39 15.13 -1.44
CA SER A 346 5.90 13.78 -1.24
C SER A 346 5.63 12.89 -2.46
N VAL A 347 6.62 12.08 -2.81
CA VAL A 347 6.54 11.13 -3.92
C VAL A 347 6.50 9.71 -3.37
N ASN A 348 5.55 8.91 -3.86
CA ASN A 348 5.30 7.57 -3.34
C ASN A 348 5.77 6.47 -4.29
N ILE A 349 5.53 6.62 -5.60
CA ILE A 349 5.85 5.61 -6.61
C ILE A 349 6.13 6.23 -7.97
N LEU A 350 7.08 5.62 -8.72
CA LEU A 350 7.31 5.90 -10.13
C LEU A 350 7.36 4.60 -10.90
N ILE A 351 6.65 4.54 -12.03
CA ILE A 351 6.76 3.43 -12.96
C ILE A 351 6.97 3.92 -14.40
N GLU A 352 7.69 3.10 -15.20
CA GLU A 352 7.91 3.32 -16.61
C GLU A 352 6.77 2.71 -17.44
N ASP A 353 6.33 3.39 -18.53
CA ASP A 353 5.36 2.81 -19.47
C ASP A 353 5.91 1.50 -20.07
N HIS A 354 5.02 0.62 -20.50
CA HIS A 354 5.44 -0.68 -21.03
C HIS A 354 5.74 -0.67 -22.54
N THR A 355 5.45 0.44 -23.23
CA THR A 355 5.65 0.57 -24.69
C THR A 355 6.58 1.71 -25.09
N ASN A 356 6.73 2.72 -24.21
CA ASN A 356 7.50 3.93 -24.53
C ASN A 356 8.35 4.38 -23.31
N PRO A 357 9.68 4.29 -23.37
CA PRO A 357 10.56 4.66 -22.24
C PRO A 357 10.57 6.15 -21.90
N ALA A 358 10.03 7.02 -22.78
CA ALA A 358 9.91 8.43 -22.49
C ALA A 358 8.68 8.76 -21.62
N ILE A 359 7.75 7.83 -21.46
CA ILE A 359 6.57 8.01 -20.64
C ILE A 359 6.82 7.42 -19.27
N LEU A 360 6.67 8.26 -18.23
CA LEU A 360 6.72 7.84 -16.83
C LEU A 360 5.45 8.29 -16.12
N TYR A 361 5.00 7.49 -15.17
CA TYR A 361 3.87 7.77 -14.29
C TYR A 361 4.40 7.94 -12.87
N LEU A 362 4.00 9.02 -12.20
CA LEU A 362 4.46 9.39 -10.86
C LEU A 362 3.27 9.58 -9.93
N GLY A 363 3.19 8.77 -8.90
CA GLY A 363 2.21 8.91 -7.81
C GLY A 363 2.77 9.77 -6.69
N THR A 364 2.04 10.82 -6.32
CA THR A 364 2.37 11.75 -5.25
C THR A 364 1.28 11.80 -4.19
N ASP A 365 1.42 12.63 -3.16
CA ASP A 365 0.37 12.82 -2.14
C ASP A 365 -0.84 13.60 -2.68
N HIS A 366 -0.71 14.28 -3.83
CA HIS A 366 -1.79 15.10 -4.39
C HIS A 366 -2.24 14.67 -5.80
N GLY A 367 -1.80 13.53 -6.30
CA GLY A 367 -2.31 12.99 -7.54
C GLY A 367 -1.32 12.18 -8.38
N LEU A 368 -1.74 11.92 -9.60
CA LEU A 368 -0.98 11.24 -10.63
C LEU A 368 -0.39 12.24 -11.60
N TYR A 369 0.92 12.22 -11.78
CA TYR A 369 1.62 12.99 -12.82
C TYR A 369 2.14 12.08 -13.92
N VAL A 370 2.19 12.63 -15.13
CA VAL A 370 2.68 11.94 -16.33
C VAL A 370 3.70 12.82 -17.02
N THR A 371 4.83 12.24 -17.40
CA THR A 371 5.78 12.85 -18.35
C THR A 371 5.80 12.06 -19.67
N MET A 372 6.09 12.73 -20.77
CA MET A 372 6.25 12.14 -22.11
C MET A 372 7.64 12.43 -22.70
N ASP A 373 8.53 12.98 -21.88
CA ASP A 373 9.89 13.40 -22.27
C ASP A 373 10.97 12.96 -21.28
N GLY A 374 10.71 11.87 -20.55
CA GLY A 374 11.67 11.24 -19.63
C GLY A 374 11.92 12.05 -18.35
N GLY A 375 10.95 12.86 -17.92
CA GLY A 375 11.00 13.60 -16.66
C GLY A 375 11.45 15.06 -16.79
N ASN A 376 11.55 15.62 -18.00
CA ASN A 376 11.85 17.03 -18.16
C ASN A 376 10.63 17.91 -17.85
N HIS A 377 9.43 17.48 -18.32
CA HIS A 377 8.15 18.14 -18.01
C HIS A 377 7.13 17.12 -17.53
N TRP A 378 6.43 17.51 -16.46
CA TRP A 378 5.38 16.71 -15.85
C TRP A 378 4.03 17.40 -15.98
N ASN A 379 3.00 16.62 -16.27
CA ASN A 379 1.62 17.09 -16.35
C ASN A 379 0.79 16.36 -15.30
N LEU A 380 0.01 17.10 -14.52
CA LEU A 380 -0.98 16.50 -13.64
C LEU A 380 -2.03 15.79 -14.51
N PHE A 381 -2.28 14.52 -14.24
CA PHE A 381 -3.30 13.76 -14.94
C PHE A 381 -4.68 14.30 -14.58
N GLN A 382 -5.31 14.96 -15.54
CA GLN A 382 -6.66 15.51 -15.42
C GLN A 382 -7.68 14.52 -15.96
N GLY A 383 -8.06 13.57 -15.13
CA GLY A 383 -9.08 12.56 -15.43
C GLY A 383 -10.08 12.46 -14.26
N GLU A 384 -10.63 11.28 -14.11
CA GLU A 384 -11.58 10.99 -13.02
C GLU A 384 -10.90 10.78 -11.65
N ILE A 385 -9.56 10.77 -11.61
CA ILE A 385 -8.80 10.61 -10.37
C ILE A 385 -8.81 11.96 -9.63
N PRO A 386 -9.40 12.03 -8.43
CA PRO A 386 -9.40 13.26 -7.65
C PRO A 386 -8.00 13.58 -7.09
N ASN A 387 -7.87 14.75 -6.49
CA ASN A 387 -6.68 15.10 -5.72
C ASN A 387 -6.61 14.22 -4.45
N VAL A 388 -5.78 13.18 -4.51
CA VAL A 388 -5.62 12.15 -3.47
C VAL A 388 -4.24 11.52 -3.59
N ALA A 389 -3.70 11.06 -2.48
CA ALA A 389 -2.42 10.35 -2.47
C ALA A 389 -2.50 9.05 -3.29
N ILE A 390 -1.55 8.88 -4.21
CA ILE A 390 -1.37 7.67 -5.02
C ILE A 390 -0.20 6.88 -4.41
N TYR A 391 -0.49 5.70 -3.88
CA TYR A 391 0.50 4.90 -3.16
C TYR A 391 1.09 3.76 -3.98
N ASP A 392 0.33 3.24 -4.95
CA ASP A 392 0.83 2.16 -5.79
C ASP A 392 0.19 2.16 -7.18
N MET A 393 0.92 1.65 -8.18
CA MET A 393 0.46 1.57 -9.56
C MET A 393 1.02 0.33 -10.24
N VAL A 394 0.22 -0.28 -11.12
CA VAL A 394 0.65 -1.40 -11.95
C VAL A 394 0.03 -1.33 -13.35
N ILE A 395 0.75 -1.78 -14.38
CA ILE A 395 0.23 -1.82 -15.75
C ILE A 395 -0.18 -3.25 -16.12
N GLN A 396 -1.45 -3.42 -16.48
CA GLN A 396 -1.93 -4.61 -17.19
C GLN A 396 -1.59 -4.47 -18.69
N LYS A 397 -0.51 -5.15 -19.11
CA LYS A 397 0.09 -4.92 -20.43
C LYS A 397 -0.81 -5.34 -21.61
N ARG A 398 -1.57 -6.46 -21.47
CA ARG A 398 -2.43 -6.98 -22.53
C ARG A 398 -3.59 -6.02 -22.86
N GLU A 399 -4.21 -5.49 -21.82
CA GLU A 399 -5.35 -4.56 -21.96
C GLU A 399 -4.90 -3.10 -22.05
N ASN A 400 -3.61 -2.83 -21.91
CA ASN A 400 -3.03 -1.48 -21.89
C ASN A 400 -3.65 -0.55 -20.85
N HIS A 401 -3.92 -1.10 -19.66
CA HIS A 401 -4.52 -0.37 -18.56
C HIS A 401 -3.49 -0.06 -17.47
N LEU A 402 -3.50 1.16 -16.96
CA LEU A 402 -2.83 1.54 -15.71
C LEU A 402 -3.85 1.44 -14.57
N ILE A 403 -3.52 0.62 -13.57
CA ILE A 403 -4.29 0.53 -12.33
C ILE A 403 -3.61 1.43 -11.30
N VAL A 404 -4.39 2.32 -10.70
CA VAL A 404 -3.91 3.35 -9.76
C VAL A 404 -4.57 3.14 -8.42
N GLY A 405 -3.79 2.73 -7.43
CA GLY A 405 -4.22 2.56 -6.03
C GLY A 405 -4.08 3.87 -5.25
N SER A 406 -5.20 4.43 -4.80
CA SER A 406 -5.20 5.65 -4.00
C SER A 406 -5.36 5.36 -2.51
N HIS A 407 -4.85 6.25 -1.70
CA HIS A 407 -5.00 6.18 -0.25
C HIS A 407 -6.17 7.06 0.21
N GLY A 408 -7.39 6.52 0.07
CA GLY A 408 -8.62 7.17 0.54
C GLY A 408 -9.69 7.44 -0.52
N ARG A 409 -9.45 7.07 -1.79
CA ARG A 409 -10.44 7.18 -2.86
C ARG A 409 -10.47 5.95 -3.77
N SER A 410 -10.16 4.77 -3.20
CA SER A 410 -10.25 3.47 -3.87
C SER A 410 -9.26 3.32 -5.04
N VAL A 411 -9.60 2.54 -6.06
CA VAL A 411 -8.75 2.18 -7.19
C VAL A 411 -9.35 2.68 -8.51
N TYR A 412 -8.48 3.09 -9.44
CA TYR A 412 -8.86 3.57 -10.75
C TYR A 412 -8.20 2.75 -11.85
N VAL A 413 -8.88 2.63 -12.98
CA VAL A 413 -8.37 1.99 -14.20
C VAL A 413 -8.30 3.05 -15.29
N VAL A 414 -7.10 3.28 -15.84
CA VAL A 414 -6.82 4.28 -16.88
C VAL A 414 -6.39 3.57 -18.15
N ASP A 415 -7.10 3.80 -19.27
CA ASP A 415 -6.63 3.36 -20.59
C ASP A 415 -5.45 4.24 -21.03
N LEU A 416 -4.31 3.61 -21.27
CA LEU A 416 -3.05 4.29 -21.59
C LEU A 416 -2.96 4.77 -23.03
N LYS A 417 -3.86 4.30 -23.90
CA LYS A 417 -3.80 4.58 -25.35
C LYS A 417 -3.72 6.08 -25.66
N GLN A 418 -4.52 6.89 -24.98
CA GLN A 418 -4.54 8.34 -25.24
C GLN A 418 -3.20 9.01 -24.87
N ILE A 419 -2.61 8.63 -23.73
CA ILE A 419 -1.31 9.15 -23.28
C ILE A 419 -0.22 8.74 -24.27
N GLN A 420 -0.20 7.47 -24.66
CA GLN A 420 0.78 6.93 -25.60
C GLN A 420 0.64 7.55 -26.99
N ASP A 421 -0.58 7.83 -27.45
CA ASP A 421 -0.83 8.50 -28.74
C ASP A 421 -0.34 9.96 -28.73
N LEU A 422 -0.48 10.68 -27.61
CA LEU A 422 0.04 12.04 -27.44
C LEU A 422 1.58 12.09 -27.44
N ALA A 423 2.22 11.06 -26.93
CA ALA A 423 3.68 10.97 -26.87
C ALA A 423 4.35 10.57 -28.20
N LYS A 424 3.57 10.18 -29.22
CA LYS A 424 4.11 9.89 -30.56
C LYS A 424 4.58 11.19 -31.22
N PRO A 425 5.76 11.21 -31.90
CA PRO A 425 6.15 12.36 -32.68
C PRO A 425 5.05 12.67 -33.71
N THR A 426 4.58 13.92 -33.72
CA THR A 426 3.64 14.36 -34.74
C THR A 426 4.30 14.16 -36.12
N GLN A 427 3.87 13.17 -36.87
CA GLN A 427 4.28 13.08 -38.27
C GLN A 427 3.71 14.31 -38.98
N LEU A 428 4.56 15.29 -39.24
CA LEU A 428 4.25 16.39 -40.16
C LEU A 428 3.97 15.73 -41.51
N VAL A 429 2.69 15.60 -41.84
CA VAL A 429 2.26 15.30 -43.20
C VAL A 429 2.68 16.50 -44.02
N MET A 430 3.85 16.40 -44.63
CA MET A 430 4.18 17.33 -45.72
C MET A 430 3.22 17.01 -46.86
N GLU A 431 2.13 17.79 -46.99
CA GLU A 431 1.35 17.81 -48.21
C GLU A 431 2.29 18.22 -49.37
N LYS A 432 2.37 17.33 -50.35
CA LYS A 432 3.11 17.55 -51.61
C LYS A 432 2.28 18.39 -52.55
#